data_03155eb325b803531cdc9ef0c714d6d6
#
_entry.id   03155eb325b803531cdc9ef0c714d6d6
#
_cell.length_a   1.000
_cell.length_b   1.000
_cell.length_c   1.000
_cell.angle_alpha   90.00
_cell.angle_beta   90.00
_cell.angle_gamma   90.00
#
_symmetry.space_group_name_H-M   'P 1'
#
loop_
_entity.id
_entity.type
_entity.pdbx_description
1 polymer ?
#
loop_
_entity_poly.entity_id
_entity_poly.type
_entity_poly.pdbx_seq_one_letter_code
_entity_poly.pdbx_strand_id
1 'polypeptide(L)'
;MANVGAKHEGAVRSAFDTLVEHCAGPLKWALVREYAITRKGAAPLKLDAVLLDNYRIPHGVIEAKDDADNLADEMRAKLKLGYPAKNTLFWQPRRALLVQDGKIVHDFCLDTCPIHLCEILQAFFAYTEPVIADWERTAIATNRSSHAKTLVRQETMLGA
;
A
#
# COMPACT_ATOMS: atom_id res chain seq x y z
N MET A 1 -34.51 16.89 -11.05
CA MET A 1 -33.75 17.34 -9.86
C MET A 1 -32.31 16.86 -10.01
N ALA A 2 -31.40 17.78 -10.28
CA ALA A 2 -30.00 17.44 -10.60
C ALA A 2 -29.25 16.99 -9.32
N ASN A 3 -28.48 15.95 -9.50
CA ASN A 3 -27.68 15.21 -8.52
C ASN A 3 -26.65 16.12 -7.80
N VAL A 4 -27.05 16.80 -6.75
CA VAL A 4 -26.20 17.71 -5.96
C VAL A 4 -25.11 16.91 -5.22
N GLY A 5 -25.39 15.64 -4.86
CA GLY A 5 -24.43 14.76 -4.16
C GLY A 5 -23.19 14.43 -4.99
N ALA A 6 -23.33 14.05 -6.26
CA ALA A 6 -22.20 13.64 -7.10
C ALA A 6 -21.22 14.79 -7.41
N LYS A 7 -21.68 16.05 -7.43
CA LYS A 7 -20.81 17.22 -7.59
C LYS A 7 -19.98 17.50 -6.33
N HIS A 8 -20.52 17.20 -5.16
CA HIS A 8 -19.82 17.41 -3.89
C HIS A 8 -18.72 16.36 -3.65
N GLU A 9 -19.00 15.11 -3.96
CA GLU A 9 -18.03 13.99 -3.85
C GLU A 9 -16.81 14.19 -4.76
N GLY A 10 -17.05 14.58 -6.02
CA GLY A 10 -15.96 14.89 -6.95
C GLY A 10 -15.08 16.06 -6.50
N ALA A 11 -15.66 17.09 -5.85
CA ALA A 11 -14.90 18.22 -5.33
C ALA A 11 -14.03 17.82 -4.12
N VAL A 12 -14.55 17.02 -3.21
CA VAL A 12 -13.81 16.53 -2.02
C VAL A 12 -12.68 15.60 -2.45
N ARG A 13 -12.93 14.71 -3.41
CA ARG A 13 -11.89 13.85 -4.00
C ARG A 13 -10.78 14.68 -4.65
N SER A 14 -11.13 15.68 -5.45
CA SER A 14 -10.16 16.57 -6.09
C SER A 14 -9.33 17.36 -5.09
N ALA A 15 -9.92 17.82 -4.00
CA ALA A 15 -9.21 18.51 -2.93
C ALA A 15 -8.20 17.57 -2.22
N PHE A 16 -8.60 16.33 -1.97
CA PHE A 16 -7.72 15.31 -1.39
C PHE A 16 -6.55 14.98 -2.32
N ASP A 17 -6.81 14.77 -3.60
CA ASP A 17 -5.77 14.51 -4.60
C ASP A 17 -4.77 15.68 -4.68
N THR A 18 -5.25 16.93 -4.66
CA THR A 18 -4.41 18.12 -4.63
C THR A 18 -3.52 18.16 -3.38
N LEU A 19 -4.07 17.81 -2.22
CA LEU A 19 -3.29 17.71 -0.97
C LEU A 19 -2.19 16.66 -1.08
N VAL A 20 -2.51 15.49 -1.62
CA VAL A 20 -1.54 14.41 -1.83
C VAL A 20 -0.44 14.84 -2.80
N GLU A 21 -0.78 15.49 -3.91
CA GLU A 21 0.18 16.03 -4.87
C GLU A 21 1.11 17.08 -4.22
N HIS A 22 0.55 17.94 -3.37
CA HIS A 22 1.33 18.92 -2.62
C HIS A 22 2.34 18.27 -1.66
N CYS A 23 1.92 17.22 -0.95
CA CYS A 23 2.81 16.45 -0.07
C CYS A 23 3.87 15.65 -0.84
N ALA A 24 3.54 15.17 -2.04
CA ALA A 24 4.44 14.40 -2.89
C ALA A 24 5.54 15.25 -3.56
N GLY A 25 5.24 16.52 -3.85
CA GLY A 25 6.13 17.43 -4.58
C GLY A 25 7.54 17.53 -4.02
N PRO A 26 7.75 17.81 -2.73
CA PRO A 26 9.07 17.86 -2.10
C PRO A 26 9.89 16.56 -2.22
N LEU A 27 9.22 15.41 -2.30
CA LEU A 27 9.82 14.10 -2.48
C LEU A 27 10.12 13.79 -3.95
N LYS A 28 9.72 14.66 -4.88
CA LYS A 28 9.80 14.45 -6.34
C LYS A 28 9.01 13.22 -6.79
N TRP A 29 7.88 12.96 -6.13
CA TRP A 29 6.95 11.90 -6.51
C TRP A 29 5.76 12.51 -7.25
N ALA A 30 5.22 11.75 -8.19
CA ALA A 30 4.04 12.11 -8.96
C ALA A 30 2.86 11.19 -8.62
N LEU A 31 1.67 11.77 -8.46
CA LEU A 31 0.44 11.02 -8.33
C LEU A 31 -0.07 10.63 -9.72
N VAL A 32 -0.06 9.34 -10.01
CA VAL A 32 -0.56 8.78 -11.28
C VAL A 32 -1.88 8.08 -11.01
N ARG A 33 -2.96 8.60 -11.61
CA ARG A 33 -4.32 8.08 -11.48
C ARG A 33 -4.57 6.92 -12.44
N GLU A 34 -5.52 6.06 -12.10
CA GLU A 34 -5.94 4.91 -12.91
C GLU A 34 -4.77 4.00 -13.34
N TYR A 35 -3.89 3.70 -12.41
CA TYR A 35 -2.70 2.92 -12.67
C TYR A 35 -3.02 1.43 -12.81
N ALA A 36 -2.59 0.81 -13.92
CA ALA A 36 -2.81 -0.60 -14.17
C ALA A 36 -1.56 -1.43 -13.87
N ILE A 37 -1.72 -2.48 -13.07
CA ILE A 37 -0.67 -3.48 -12.83
C ILE A 37 -0.98 -4.72 -13.65
N THR A 38 -0.06 -5.10 -14.54
CA THR A 38 -0.14 -6.35 -15.28
C THR A 38 0.18 -7.52 -14.36
N ARG A 39 -0.66 -8.56 -14.39
CA ARG A 39 -0.47 -9.78 -13.62
C ARG A 39 -0.35 -10.98 -14.54
N LYS A 40 0.62 -11.88 -14.27
CA LYS A 40 0.78 -13.10 -15.05
C LYS A 40 -0.40 -14.06 -14.78
N GLY A 41 -1.14 -14.43 -15.81
CA GLY A 41 -2.24 -15.39 -15.71
C GLY A 41 -3.53 -14.85 -15.07
N ALA A 42 -3.65 -13.54 -14.87
CA ALA A 42 -4.86 -12.89 -14.33
C ALA A 42 -5.13 -11.56 -15.02
N ALA A 43 -6.36 -11.06 -14.90
CA ALA A 43 -6.72 -9.75 -15.41
C ALA A 43 -5.87 -8.64 -14.75
N PRO A 44 -5.53 -7.55 -15.47
CA PRO A 44 -4.83 -6.41 -14.90
C PRO A 44 -5.57 -5.85 -13.68
N LEU A 45 -4.81 -5.43 -12.68
CA LEU A 45 -5.34 -4.79 -11.49
C LEU A 45 -5.34 -3.28 -11.71
N LYS A 46 -6.50 -2.64 -11.61
CA LYS A 46 -6.61 -1.19 -11.67
C LYS A 46 -6.55 -0.61 -10.26
N LEU A 47 -5.59 0.27 -10.04
CA LEU A 47 -5.45 1.07 -8.83
C LEU A 47 -5.97 2.48 -9.10
N ASP A 48 -6.66 3.09 -8.15
CA ASP A 48 -7.17 4.45 -8.32
C ASP A 48 -6.04 5.47 -8.49
N ALA A 49 -5.00 5.37 -7.67
CA ALA A 49 -3.81 6.18 -7.82
C ALA A 49 -2.57 5.52 -7.21
N VAL A 50 -1.40 5.85 -7.76
CA VAL A 50 -0.09 5.41 -7.29
C VAL A 50 0.87 6.59 -7.24
N LEU A 51 1.68 6.68 -6.21
CA LEU A 51 2.80 7.61 -6.12
C LEU A 51 4.04 6.97 -6.73
N LEU A 52 4.55 7.56 -7.80
CA LEU A 52 5.75 7.12 -8.49
C LEU A 52 6.85 8.17 -8.39
N ASP A 53 8.08 7.73 -8.22
CA ASP A 53 9.25 8.60 -8.37
C ASP A 53 9.67 8.79 -9.83
N ASN A 54 10.77 9.51 -10.05
CA ASN A 54 11.33 9.77 -11.38
C ASN A 54 11.81 8.50 -12.11
N TYR A 55 12.05 7.43 -11.37
CA TYR A 55 12.43 6.12 -11.91
C TYR A 55 11.23 5.19 -12.10
N ARG A 56 10.01 5.71 -11.86
CA ARG A 56 8.74 4.98 -11.90
C ARG A 56 8.63 3.87 -10.85
N ILE A 57 9.35 4.01 -9.75
CA ILE A 57 9.24 3.11 -8.60
C ILE A 57 8.03 3.53 -7.77
N PRO A 58 7.11 2.61 -7.43
CA PRO A 58 5.95 2.91 -6.61
C PRO A 58 6.33 3.05 -5.13
N HIS A 59 5.90 4.16 -4.52
CA HIS A 59 6.11 4.46 -3.10
C HIS A 59 4.85 4.31 -2.25
N GLY A 60 3.69 4.35 -2.87
CA GLY A 60 2.42 4.16 -2.18
C GLY A 60 1.25 4.08 -3.15
N VAL A 61 0.19 3.44 -2.70
CA VAL A 61 -1.07 3.29 -3.43
C VAL A 61 -2.18 4.00 -2.67
N ILE A 62 -3.07 4.65 -3.39
CA ILE A 62 -4.27 5.27 -2.82
C ILE A 62 -5.49 4.66 -3.51
N GLU A 63 -6.41 4.19 -2.71
CA GLU A 63 -7.72 3.72 -3.11
C GLU A 63 -8.77 4.58 -2.43
N ALA A 64 -9.57 5.29 -3.21
CA ALA A 64 -10.63 6.14 -2.68
C ALA A 64 -11.98 5.50 -2.86
N LYS A 65 -12.84 5.68 -1.87
CA LYS A 65 -14.19 5.15 -1.83
C LYS A 65 -15.20 6.22 -1.42
N ASP A 66 -16.46 5.97 -1.75
CA ASP A 66 -17.57 6.82 -1.31
C ASP A 66 -17.89 6.58 0.16
N ASP A 67 -18.47 7.57 0.82
CA ASP A 67 -18.86 7.46 2.23
C ASP A 67 -19.94 6.41 2.50
N ALA A 68 -20.67 6.00 1.46
CA ALA A 68 -21.69 4.96 1.56
C ALA A 68 -21.10 3.53 1.69
N ASP A 69 -19.83 3.36 1.29
CA ASP A 69 -19.15 2.07 1.32
C ASP A 69 -18.57 1.77 2.71
N ASN A 70 -18.55 0.49 3.09
CA ASN A 70 -17.80 0.07 4.26
C ASN A 70 -16.30 -0.05 3.91
N LEU A 71 -15.52 0.95 4.29
CA LEU A 71 -14.11 1.04 3.92
C LEU A 71 -13.29 -0.18 4.35
N ALA A 72 -13.59 -0.77 5.50
CA ALA A 72 -12.89 -1.96 5.99
C ALA A 72 -13.20 -3.22 5.16
N ASP A 73 -14.43 -3.36 4.70
CA ASP A 73 -14.83 -4.47 3.84
C ASP A 73 -14.25 -4.30 2.43
N GLU A 74 -14.27 -3.08 1.89
CA GLU A 74 -13.61 -2.74 0.62
C GLU A 74 -12.10 -3.02 0.67
N MET A 75 -11.42 -2.60 1.73
CA MET A 75 -10.01 -2.90 1.93
C MET A 75 -9.74 -4.40 1.92
N ARG A 76 -10.52 -5.21 2.68
CA ARG A 76 -10.35 -6.67 2.72
C ARG A 76 -10.56 -7.30 1.34
N ALA A 77 -11.61 -6.86 0.62
CA ALA A 77 -11.90 -7.35 -0.72
C ALA A 77 -10.77 -7.03 -1.71
N LYS A 78 -10.25 -5.80 -1.68
CA LYS A 78 -9.13 -5.37 -2.53
C LYS A 78 -7.85 -6.12 -2.22
N LEU A 79 -7.48 -6.27 -0.95
CA LEU A 79 -6.29 -7.05 -0.55
C LEU A 79 -6.41 -8.51 -0.96
N LYS A 80 -7.61 -9.11 -0.85
CA LYS A 80 -7.88 -10.48 -1.32
C LYS A 80 -7.75 -10.63 -2.84
N LEU A 81 -8.05 -9.58 -3.61
CA LEU A 81 -7.83 -9.54 -5.06
C LEU A 81 -6.35 -9.38 -5.44
N GLY A 82 -5.46 -9.15 -4.49
CA GLY A 82 -4.02 -8.98 -4.71
C GLY A 82 -3.57 -7.52 -4.84
N TYR A 83 -4.31 -6.57 -4.28
CA TYR A 83 -3.84 -5.20 -4.15
C TYR A 83 -2.54 -5.14 -3.36
N PRO A 84 -1.63 -4.21 -3.70
CA PRO A 84 -0.41 -4.02 -2.93
C PRO A 84 -0.72 -3.76 -1.46
N ALA A 85 -0.03 -4.46 -0.57
CA ALA A 85 -0.23 -4.35 0.88
C ALA A 85 0.97 -3.72 1.59
N LYS A 86 1.95 -3.20 0.83
CA LYS A 86 3.18 -2.62 1.40
C LYS A 86 2.93 -1.24 1.99
N ASN A 87 2.29 -0.34 1.23
CA ASN A 87 1.94 1.02 1.66
C ASN A 87 0.71 1.47 0.88
N THR A 88 -0.47 1.15 1.39
CA THR A 88 -1.74 1.48 0.72
C THR A 88 -2.66 2.23 1.65
N LEU A 89 -3.08 3.41 1.22
CA LEU A 89 -4.04 4.26 1.88
C LEU A 89 -5.42 4.07 1.26
N PHE A 90 -6.35 3.50 2.03
CA PHE A 90 -7.77 3.47 1.72
C PHE A 90 -8.42 4.69 2.33
N TRP A 91 -9.07 5.52 1.51
CA TRP A 91 -9.58 6.81 1.92
C TRP A 91 -11.05 7.01 1.54
N GLN A 92 -11.79 7.59 2.46
CA GLN A 92 -13.11 8.21 2.30
C GLN A 92 -13.08 9.60 2.95
N PRO A 93 -14.02 10.49 2.63
CA PRO A 93 -14.09 11.79 3.28
C PRO A 93 -14.10 11.73 4.82
N ARG A 94 -14.72 10.71 5.40
CA ARG A 94 -14.90 10.57 6.85
C ARG A 94 -13.97 9.57 7.53
N ARG A 95 -13.28 8.71 6.77
CA ARG A 95 -12.45 7.65 7.34
C ARG A 95 -11.24 7.36 6.46
N ALA A 96 -10.14 7.01 7.09
CA ALA A 96 -8.96 6.54 6.38
C ALA A 96 -8.34 5.34 7.10
N LEU A 97 -7.92 4.35 6.30
CA LEU A 97 -7.21 3.15 6.74
C LEU A 97 -5.86 3.11 6.04
N LEU A 98 -4.78 3.00 6.79
CA LEU A 98 -3.44 2.81 6.24
C LEU A 98 -2.98 1.37 6.48
N VAL A 99 -2.67 0.68 5.40
CA VAL A 99 -2.09 -0.66 5.42
C VAL A 99 -0.62 -0.56 5.05
N GLN A 100 0.25 -1.04 5.95
CA GLN A 100 1.69 -1.16 5.71
C GLN A 100 2.15 -2.56 6.06
N ASP A 101 2.93 -3.17 5.17
CA ASP A 101 3.45 -4.54 5.31
C ASP A 101 2.35 -5.57 5.67
N GLY A 102 1.18 -5.42 5.04
CA GLY A 102 0.04 -6.32 5.23
C GLY A 102 -0.75 -6.12 6.52
N LYS A 103 -0.45 -5.08 7.30
CA LYS A 103 -1.12 -4.77 8.57
C LYS A 103 -1.77 -3.39 8.52
N ILE A 104 -2.93 -3.25 9.17
CA ILE A 104 -3.52 -1.94 9.41
C ILE A 104 -2.68 -1.25 10.49
N VAL A 105 -2.03 -0.14 10.12
CA VAL A 105 -1.23 0.66 11.05
C VAL A 105 -1.99 1.88 11.57
N HIS A 106 -2.94 2.39 10.79
CA HIS A 106 -3.85 3.46 11.20
C HIS A 106 -5.26 3.18 10.70
N ASP A 107 -6.25 3.49 11.55
CA ASP A 107 -7.68 3.49 11.28
C ASP A 107 -8.27 4.72 11.95
N PHE A 108 -8.47 5.79 11.18
CA PHE A 108 -8.88 7.08 11.71
C PHE A 108 -10.23 7.52 11.17
N CYS A 109 -11.09 7.98 12.08
CA CYS A 109 -12.22 8.82 11.76
C CYS A 109 -11.72 10.25 11.51
N LEU A 110 -11.99 10.80 10.33
CA LEU A 110 -11.53 12.12 9.91
C LEU A 110 -12.50 13.25 10.30
N ASP A 111 -13.78 12.92 10.55
CA ASP A 111 -14.79 13.90 10.94
C ASP A 111 -14.54 14.51 12.31
N THR A 112 -13.99 13.72 13.23
CA THR A 112 -13.89 14.10 14.64
C THR A 112 -12.60 14.84 14.96
N CYS A 113 -11.57 14.67 14.12
CA CYS A 113 -10.26 15.25 14.37
C CYS A 113 -9.49 15.48 13.05
N PRO A 114 -9.38 16.75 12.60
CA PRO A 114 -8.64 17.08 11.37
C PRO A 114 -7.15 16.69 11.41
N ILE A 115 -6.56 16.58 12.61
CA ILE A 115 -5.14 16.22 12.76
C ILE A 115 -4.88 14.76 12.32
N HIS A 116 -5.88 13.89 12.40
CA HIS A 116 -5.77 12.50 11.94
C HIS A 116 -5.41 12.39 10.46
N LEU A 117 -5.90 13.32 9.62
CA LEU A 117 -5.52 13.35 8.21
C LEU A 117 -4.02 13.65 8.06
N CYS A 118 -3.49 14.59 8.84
CA CYS A 118 -2.06 14.89 8.82
C CYS A 118 -1.23 13.70 9.31
N GLU A 119 -1.64 13.06 10.40
CA GLU A 119 -0.93 11.91 10.98
C GLU A 119 -0.87 10.72 10.00
N ILE A 120 -2.00 10.38 9.37
CA ILE A 120 -2.03 9.27 8.43
C ILE A 120 -1.25 9.56 7.15
N LEU A 121 -1.27 10.80 6.65
CA LEU A 121 -0.46 11.21 5.51
C LEU A 121 1.03 11.23 5.87
N GLN A 122 1.42 11.70 7.04
CA GLN A 122 2.81 11.63 7.50
C GLN A 122 3.30 10.18 7.53
N ALA A 123 2.53 9.26 8.10
CA ALA A 123 2.88 7.84 8.12
C ALA A 123 2.97 7.23 6.71
N PHE A 124 2.04 7.61 5.82
CA PHE A 124 2.01 7.15 4.44
C PHE A 124 3.23 7.61 3.63
N PHE A 125 3.62 8.89 3.74
CA PHE A 125 4.77 9.45 3.04
C PHE A 125 6.12 9.10 3.68
N ALA A 126 6.15 8.80 4.97
CA ALA A 126 7.37 8.39 5.68
C ALA A 126 7.69 6.91 5.52
N TYR A 127 6.81 6.12 4.88
CA TYR A 127 7.04 4.69 4.71
C TYR A 127 8.31 4.42 3.92
N THR A 128 9.17 3.61 4.50
CA THR A 128 10.35 3.07 3.84
C THR A 128 10.26 1.56 3.81
N GLU A 129 10.36 0.99 2.62
CA GLU A 129 10.36 -0.47 2.48
C GLU A 129 11.53 -1.06 3.27
N PRO A 130 11.29 -2.07 4.12
CA PRO A 130 12.35 -2.74 4.86
C PRO A 130 13.20 -3.62 3.92
N VAL A 131 14.00 -2.98 3.07
CA VAL A 131 14.86 -3.62 2.06
C VAL A 131 15.87 -4.59 2.69
N ILE A 132 16.25 -4.35 3.95
CA ILE A 132 17.26 -5.14 4.66
C ILE A 132 16.68 -6.45 5.23
N ALA A 133 15.40 -6.48 5.62
CA ALA A 133 14.81 -7.66 6.24
C ALA A 133 14.57 -8.83 5.29
N ASP A 134 14.34 -8.58 4.01
CA ASP A 134 14.03 -9.64 3.04
C ASP A 134 15.26 -10.39 2.55
N TRP A 135 16.35 -9.69 2.27
CA TRP A 135 17.57 -10.40 1.87
C TRP A 135 18.33 -11.00 3.06
N GLU A 136 18.21 -10.43 4.28
CA GLU A 136 18.68 -11.07 5.50
C GLU A 136 17.91 -12.38 5.76
N ARG A 137 16.59 -12.39 5.63
CA ARG A 137 15.78 -13.63 5.75
C ARG A 137 16.15 -14.63 4.66
N THR A 138 16.37 -14.18 3.42
CA THR A 138 16.78 -15.04 2.30
C THR A 138 18.19 -15.57 2.54
N ALA A 139 19.13 -14.77 3.02
CA ALA A 139 20.47 -15.18 3.36
C ALA A 139 20.51 -16.19 4.52
N ILE A 140 19.70 -15.98 5.56
CA ILE A 140 19.55 -16.91 6.69
C ILE A 140 18.91 -18.23 6.25
N ALA A 141 17.88 -18.19 5.42
CA ALA A 141 17.24 -19.39 4.88
C ALA A 141 18.19 -20.19 3.98
N THR A 142 18.98 -19.52 3.14
CA THR A 142 19.96 -20.15 2.27
C THR A 142 21.11 -20.75 3.07
N ASN A 143 21.58 -20.08 4.11
CA ASN A 143 22.63 -20.59 5.01
C ASN A 143 22.17 -21.80 5.82
N ARG A 144 20.93 -21.79 6.33
CA ARG A 144 20.34 -22.96 7.03
C ARG A 144 20.21 -24.16 6.11
N SER A 145 19.78 -23.97 4.86
CA SER A 145 19.66 -25.03 3.86
C SER A 145 21.03 -25.62 3.49
N SER A 146 22.05 -24.79 3.38
CA SER A 146 23.42 -25.21 3.10
C SER A 146 24.04 -25.99 4.26
N HIS A 147 23.84 -25.53 5.51
CA HIS A 147 24.30 -26.23 6.72
C HIS A 147 23.62 -27.60 6.90
N ALA A 148 22.30 -27.68 6.67
CA ALA A 148 21.56 -28.95 6.73
C ALA A 148 22.08 -29.97 5.72
N LYS A 149 22.37 -29.53 4.48
CA LYS A 149 22.94 -30.40 3.43
C LYS A 149 24.36 -30.88 3.75
N THR A 150 25.17 -30.05 4.43
CA THR A 150 26.53 -30.40 4.83
C THR A 150 26.51 -31.45 5.97
N LEU A 151 25.62 -31.29 6.95
CA LEU A 151 25.47 -32.25 8.06
C LEU A 151 24.99 -33.63 7.57
N VAL A 152 23.99 -33.68 6.68
CA VAL A 152 23.52 -34.94 6.10
C VAL A 152 24.64 -35.65 5.30
N ARG A 153 25.51 -34.91 4.60
CA ARG A 153 26.65 -35.48 3.86
C ARG A 153 27.73 -36.05 4.79
N GLN A 154 27.95 -35.45 5.95
CA GLN A 154 28.92 -35.97 6.93
C GLN A 154 28.43 -37.25 7.63
N GLU A 155 27.15 -37.33 7.96
CA GLU A 155 26.58 -38.56 8.55
C GLU A 155 26.59 -39.75 7.57
N THR A 156 26.41 -39.49 6.26
CA THR A 156 26.46 -40.55 5.24
C THR A 156 27.87 -41.07 4.98
N MET A 157 28.91 -40.28 5.29
CA MET A 157 30.32 -40.70 5.12
C MET A 157 30.91 -41.43 6.37
N LEU A 158 30.26 -41.29 7.53
CA LEU A 158 30.71 -41.96 8.77
C LEU A 158 29.97 -43.30 9.04
N GLY A 159 29.04 -43.68 8.17
CA GLY A 159 28.24 -44.92 8.28
C GLY A 159 28.59 -45.96 7.23
N ALA A 160 29.78 -45.94 6.65
CA ALA A 160 30.28 -46.99 5.73
C ALA A 160 31.52 -47.65 6.29
#